data_a16b3749a80f541480d63af706b8ab43
#
_entry.id   a16b3749a80f541480d63af706b8ab43
#
_cell.length_a   1.000
_cell.length_b   1.000
_cell.length_c   1.000
_cell.angle_alpha   90.00
_cell.angle_beta   90.00
_cell.angle_gamma   90.00
#
_symmetry.space_group_name_H-M   'P 1'
#
loop_
_entity.id
_entity.type
_entity.pdbx_description
1 polymer ?
#
loop_
_entity_poly.entity_id
_entity_poly.type
_entity_poly.pdbx_seq_one_letter_code
_entity_poly.pdbx_strand_id
1 'polypeptide(L)'
;MSESFNPRRFRSTVPFYARYRLGYPDSLIARVAAHAGLERGDAVMDLGCGPGLLAVPFAKLGMRVTAVDPEPDMVAACREAATAAGVTVDVRQGSSYALPDGVGPFRLVTMGRSFHWMDREATLRVLDGAVTGDGALAFFDDDHPKTAENAWRRALRAVGERYGRNTSPNVALQLREDYRSVQSLLLDSRFPRLAGLSAFVRRPLTADEVVGLGFSLSTTSPERLGERAPAFEADLRAALAAISPDGRFTELAEVNALVAQR
;
A
#
# COMPACT_ATOMS: atom_id res chain seq x y z
N MET A 1 -15.43 11.72 -14.99
CA MET A 1 -15.59 10.30 -15.32
C MET A 1 -14.62 9.52 -14.46
N SER A 2 -15.10 8.66 -13.58
CA SER A 2 -14.22 7.76 -12.80
C SER A 2 -13.45 6.90 -13.81
N GLU A 3 -12.10 6.83 -13.67
CA GLU A 3 -11.38 5.80 -14.42
C GLU A 3 -12.04 4.46 -14.09
N SER A 4 -12.46 3.73 -15.11
CA SER A 4 -13.10 2.43 -14.94
C SER A 4 -12.17 1.53 -14.13
N PHE A 5 -12.73 0.81 -13.16
CA PHE A 5 -12.02 -0.20 -12.40
C PHE A 5 -11.26 -1.14 -13.35
N ASN A 6 -9.94 -1.16 -13.24
CA ASN A 6 -9.08 -2.04 -14.04
C ASN A 6 -8.26 -2.92 -13.09
N PRO A 7 -8.65 -4.19 -12.91
CA PRO A 7 -7.98 -5.12 -11.99
C PRO A 7 -6.53 -5.41 -12.39
N ARG A 8 -6.16 -5.25 -13.67
CA ARG A 8 -4.82 -5.54 -14.19
C ARG A 8 -3.87 -4.34 -14.25
N ARG A 9 -4.25 -3.22 -13.65
CA ARG A 9 -3.45 -1.99 -13.62
C ARG A 9 -2.03 -2.17 -13.08
N PHE A 10 -1.85 -3.09 -12.14
CA PHE A 10 -0.59 -3.30 -11.43
C PHE A 10 0.22 -4.51 -11.92
N ARG A 11 -0.25 -5.22 -12.94
CA ARG A 11 0.38 -6.44 -13.45
C ARG A 11 1.89 -6.32 -13.64
N SER A 12 2.34 -5.31 -14.37
CA SER A 12 3.77 -5.13 -14.68
C SER A 12 4.59 -4.59 -13.51
N THR A 13 3.93 -4.13 -12.42
CA THR A 13 4.62 -3.63 -11.23
C THR A 13 4.86 -4.70 -10.18
N VAL A 14 4.18 -5.86 -10.24
CA VAL A 14 4.21 -6.91 -9.20
C VAL A 14 5.63 -7.30 -8.79
N PRO A 15 6.57 -7.64 -9.69
CA PRO A 15 7.92 -8.05 -9.31
C PRO A 15 8.70 -6.94 -8.59
N PHE A 16 8.47 -5.69 -9.00
CA PHE A 16 9.12 -4.52 -8.42
C PHE A 16 8.49 -4.12 -7.10
N TYR A 17 7.16 -4.19 -7.01
CA TYR A 17 6.42 -3.85 -5.81
C TYR A 17 6.79 -4.76 -4.64
N ALA A 18 6.74 -6.07 -4.84
CA ALA A 18 7.08 -7.06 -3.83
C ALA A 18 8.51 -6.93 -3.32
N ARG A 19 9.45 -6.56 -4.21
CA ARG A 19 10.88 -6.54 -3.89
C ARG A 19 11.37 -5.21 -3.32
N TYR A 20 10.85 -4.09 -3.81
CA TYR A 20 11.48 -2.78 -3.55
C TYR A 20 10.64 -1.84 -2.69
N ARG A 21 9.31 -2.04 -2.61
CA ARG A 21 8.49 -1.19 -1.75
C ARG A 21 8.83 -1.36 -0.28
N LEU A 22 8.80 -0.25 0.44
CA LEU A 22 8.93 -0.28 1.90
C LEU A 22 7.76 -1.07 2.48
N GLY A 23 8.07 -2.09 3.29
CA GLY A 23 7.09 -2.81 4.11
C GLY A 23 6.66 -1.97 5.31
N TYR A 24 5.75 -2.51 6.08
CA TYR A 24 5.27 -1.88 7.31
C TYR A 24 6.07 -2.43 8.50
N PRO A 25 6.63 -1.58 9.39
CA PRO A 25 7.43 -2.04 10.51
C PRO A 25 6.62 -2.96 11.45
N ASP A 26 7.22 -4.07 11.88
CA ASP A 26 6.58 -5.01 12.81
C ASP A 26 6.10 -4.31 14.09
N SER A 27 6.87 -3.31 14.57
CA SER A 27 6.49 -2.50 15.73
C SER A 27 5.22 -1.69 15.51
N LEU A 28 4.98 -1.17 14.30
CA LEU A 28 3.75 -0.46 13.97
C LEU A 28 2.58 -1.45 13.84
N ILE A 29 2.79 -2.60 13.19
CA ILE A 29 1.79 -3.66 13.07
C ILE A 29 1.34 -4.13 14.46
N ALA A 30 2.28 -4.39 15.38
CA ALA A 30 1.97 -4.80 16.75
C ALA A 30 1.19 -3.72 17.52
N ARG A 31 1.54 -2.43 17.34
CA ARG A 31 0.82 -1.31 17.97
C ARG A 31 -0.60 -1.16 17.42
N VAL A 32 -0.79 -1.35 16.12
CA VAL A 32 -2.13 -1.34 15.51
C VAL A 32 -2.97 -2.50 16.03
N ALA A 33 -2.40 -3.72 16.09
CA ALA A 33 -3.08 -4.88 16.64
C ALA A 33 -3.51 -4.65 18.10
N ALA A 34 -2.61 -4.15 18.94
CA ALA A 34 -2.89 -3.83 20.34
C ALA A 34 -3.96 -2.71 20.48
N HIS A 35 -3.87 -1.63 19.68
CA HIS A 35 -4.84 -0.53 19.70
C HIS A 35 -6.24 -0.99 19.26
N ALA A 36 -6.31 -1.89 18.29
CA ALA A 36 -7.57 -2.50 17.84
C ALA A 36 -8.08 -3.61 18.80
N GLY A 37 -7.34 -3.91 19.86
CA GLY A 37 -7.70 -4.95 20.83
C GLY A 37 -7.70 -6.35 20.24
N LEU A 38 -6.79 -6.66 19.31
CA LEU A 38 -6.71 -7.97 18.69
C LEU A 38 -6.06 -9.00 19.61
N GLU A 39 -6.65 -10.19 19.64
CA GLU A 39 -6.11 -11.38 20.29
C GLU A 39 -5.69 -12.42 19.25
N ARG A 40 -4.81 -13.35 19.66
CA ARG A 40 -4.43 -14.47 18.79
C ARG A 40 -5.65 -15.23 18.30
N GLY A 41 -5.71 -15.48 16.99
CA GLY A 41 -6.83 -16.16 16.36
C GLY A 41 -7.96 -15.27 15.87
N ASP A 42 -7.89 -13.95 16.16
CA ASP A 42 -8.86 -13.01 15.61
C ASP A 42 -8.79 -12.97 14.08
N ALA A 43 -9.96 -12.73 13.47
CA ALA A 43 -10.09 -12.64 12.02
C ALA A 43 -9.68 -11.24 11.55
N VAL A 44 -8.73 -11.19 10.62
CA VAL A 44 -8.25 -9.95 9.99
C VAL A 44 -8.40 -10.07 8.47
N MET A 45 -8.92 -9.04 7.81
CA MET A 45 -8.91 -8.94 6.35
C MET A 45 -7.89 -7.90 5.91
N ASP A 46 -7.07 -8.22 4.90
CA ASP A 46 -6.22 -7.26 4.19
C ASP A 46 -6.84 -7.01 2.80
N LEU A 47 -7.46 -5.85 2.63
CA LEU A 47 -8.21 -5.49 1.43
C LEU A 47 -7.38 -4.63 0.47
N GLY A 48 -7.16 -5.15 -0.74
CA GLY A 48 -6.15 -4.66 -1.66
C GLY A 48 -4.77 -5.06 -1.16
N CYS A 49 -4.61 -6.35 -0.85
CA CYS A 49 -3.45 -6.87 -0.13
C CYS A 49 -2.13 -6.78 -0.91
N GLY A 50 -2.19 -6.60 -2.23
CA GLY A 50 -1.00 -6.64 -3.08
C GLY A 50 -0.19 -7.92 -2.83
N PRO A 51 1.15 -7.84 -2.71
CA PRO A 51 1.99 -9.01 -2.46
C PRO A 51 2.05 -9.42 -0.97
N GLY A 52 1.10 -8.97 -0.13
CA GLY A 52 0.97 -9.42 1.25
C GLY A 52 1.78 -8.63 2.30
N LEU A 53 2.12 -7.38 2.02
CA LEU A 53 2.93 -6.55 2.93
C LEU A 53 2.28 -6.29 4.31
N LEU A 54 0.96 -6.41 4.44
CA LEU A 54 0.24 -6.40 5.72
C LEU A 54 -0.22 -7.80 6.11
N ALA A 55 -0.76 -8.57 5.16
CA ALA A 55 -1.29 -9.90 5.42
C ALA A 55 -0.29 -10.82 6.13
N VAL A 56 0.96 -10.88 5.65
CA VAL A 56 2.00 -11.73 6.22
C VAL A 56 2.40 -11.31 7.64
N PRO A 57 2.67 -10.02 7.95
CA PRO A 57 2.94 -9.58 9.32
C PRO A 57 1.79 -9.87 10.30
N PHE A 58 0.53 -9.61 9.93
CA PHE A 58 -0.59 -9.95 10.81
C PHE A 58 -0.72 -11.47 11.04
N ALA A 59 -0.47 -12.30 10.02
CA ALA A 59 -0.42 -13.75 10.18
C ALA A 59 0.72 -14.20 11.13
N LYS A 60 1.89 -13.56 11.08
CA LYS A 60 3.01 -13.79 12.02
C LYS A 60 2.63 -13.46 13.47
N LEU A 61 1.77 -12.47 13.69
CA LEU A 61 1.22 -12.19 15.03
C LEU A 61 0.19 -13.24 15.49
N GLY A 62 -0.15 -14.21 14.64
CA GLY A 62 -1.07 -15.30 14.95
C GLY A 62 -2.53 -14.98 14.65
N MET A 63 -2.80 -13.97 13.84
CA MET A 63 -4.15 -13.67 13.35
C MET A 63 -4.57 -14.67 12.26
N ARG A 64 -5.88 -14.90 12.11
CA ARG A 64 -6.45 -15.62 10.97
C ARG A 64 -6.69 -14.60 9.85
N VAL A 65 -5.78 -14.57 8.87
CA VAL A 65 -5.79 -13.53 7.84
C VAL A 65 -6.45 -14.03 6.56
N THR A 66 -7.42 -13.24 6.07
CA THR A 66 -7.95 -13.31 4.70
C THR A 66 -7.40 -12.13 3.92
N ALA A 67 -6.65 -12.40 2.85
CA ALA A 67 -6.06 -11.38 1.99
C ALA A 67 -6.82 -11.33 0.66
N VAL A 68 -7.27 -10.15 0.25
CA VAL A 68 -8.12 -9.96 -0.94
C VAL A 68 -7.49 -8.94 -1.88
N ASP A 69 -7.29 -9.31 -3.15
CA ASP A 69 -6.82 -8.40 -4.19
C ASP A 69 -7.50 -8.72 -5.53
N PRO A 70 -7.83 -7.71 -6.36
CA PRO A 70 -8.41 -7.96 -7.68
C PRO A 70 -7.40 -8.46 -8.73
N GLU A 71 -6.10 -8.17 -8.55
CA GLU A 71 -5.05 -8.53 -9.51
C GLU A 71 -4.56 -9.98 -9.24
N PRO A 72 -4.73 -10.92 -10.20
CA PRO A 72 -4.31 -12.32 -10.01
C PRO A 72 -2.82 -12.48 -9.69
N ASP A 73 -1.96 -11.66 -10.31
CA ASP A 73 -0.51 -11.75 -10.10
C ASP A 73 -0.12 -11.24 -8.69
N MET A 74 -0.87 -10.29 -8.10
CA MET A 74 -0.73 -9.90 -6.69
C MET A 74 -1.18 -11.01 -5.74
N VAL A 75 -2.30 -11.67 -6.05
CA VAL A 75 -2.79 -12.84 -5.31
C VAL A 75 -1.74 -13.96 -5.30
N ALA A 76 -1.11 -14.25 -6.43
CA ALA A 76 -0.02 -15.23 -6.52
C ALA A 76 1.19 -14.81 -5.66
N ALA A 77 1.65 -13.56 -5.79
CA ALA A 77 2.75 -13.04 -5.01
C ALA A 77 2.48 -13.06 -3.49
N CYS A 78 1.25 -12.79 -3.07
CA CYS A 78 0.86 -12.87 -1.66
C CYS A 78 0.94 -14.32 -1.13
N ARG A 79 0.50 -15.31 -1.92
CA ARG A 79 0.63 -16.74 -1.56
C ARG A 79 2.09 -17.17 -1.44
N GLU A 80 2.93 -16.76 -2.37
CA GLU A 80 4.37 -17.02 -2.33
C GLU A 80 5.02 -16.39 -1.09
N ALA A 81 4.68 -15.13 -0.78
CA ALA A 81 5.20 -14.44 0.40
C ALA A 81 4.76 -15.12 1.70
N ALA A 82 3.51 -15.56 1.81
CA ALA A 82 3.00 -16.29 2.97
C ALA A 82 3.73 -17.63 3.14
N THR A 83 3.91 -18.37 2.05
CA THR A 83 4.66 -19.66 2.04
C THR A 83 6.11 -19.44 2.46
N ALA A 84 6.79 -18.47 1.88
CA ALA A 84 8.18 -18.13 2.21
C ALA A 84 8.35 -17.69 3.68
N ALA A 85 7.32 -17.06 4.26
CA ALA A 85 7.31 -16.64 5.66
C ALA A 85 6.88 -17.76 6.63
N GLY A 86 6.47 -18.93 6.15
CA GLY A 86 5.99 -20.04 6.97
C GLY A 86 4.67 -19.77 7.70
N VAL A 87 3.80 -18.92 7.13
CA VAL A 87 2.50 -18.58 7.71
C VAL A 87 1.35 -18.97 6.80
N THR A 88 0.17 -19.18 7.39
CA THR A 88 -1.06 -19.45 6.65
C THR A 88 -1.84 -18.16 6.46
N VAL A 89 -2.17 -17.86 5.20
CA VAL A 89 -3.04 -16.75 4.80
C VAL A 89 -4.06 -17.29 3.79
N ASP A 90 -5.34 -17.00 4.01
CA ASP A 90 -6.41 -17.31 3.04
C ASP A 90 -6.42 -16.22 1.96
N VAL A 91 -5.73 -16.48 0.84
CA VAL A 91 -5.56 -15.50 -0.24
C VAL A 91 -6.58 -15.73 -1.33
N ARG A 92 -7.46 -14.75 -1.55
CA ARG A 92 -8.56 -14.79 -2.50
C ARG A 92 -8.52 -13.67 -3.52
N GLN A 93 -8.94 -13.96 -4.74
CA GLN A 93 -9.21 -12.91 -5.71
C GLN A 93 -10.57 -12.27 -5.41
N GLY A 94 -10.63 -10.93 -5.38
CA GLY A 94 -11.84 -10.17 -5.10
C GLY A 94 -11.55 -8.68 -5.02
N SER A 95 -12.57 -7.90 -4.70
CA SER A 95 -12.44 -6.45 -4.60
C SER A 95 -13.39 -5.87 -3.55
N SER A 96 -13.26 -4.57 -3.25
CA SER A 96 -14.21 -3.85 -2.41
C SER A 96 -15.63 -3.76 -3.00
N TYR A 97 -15.77 -3.97 -4.32
CA TYR A 97 -17.08 -4.01 -5.00
C TYR A 97 -17.78 -5.36 -4.87
N ALA A 98 -16.99 -6.44 -4.69
CA ALA A 98 -17.47 -7.80 -4.52
C ALA A 98 -16.48 -8.57 -3.64
N LEU A 99 -16.73 -8.57 -2.33
CA LEU A 99 -15.98 -9.41 -1.40
C LEU A 99 -16.29 -10.89 -1.73
N PRO A 100 -15.30 -11.77 -1.58
CA PRO A 100 -15.54 -13.22 -1.75
C PRO A 100 -16.62 -13.73 -0.79
N ASP A 101 -17.42 -14.71 -1.24
CA ASP A 101 -18.47 -15.31 -0.43
C ASP A 101 -17.91 -15.98 0.83
N GLY A 102 -18.65 -15.90 1.92
CA GLY A 102 -18.35 -16.57 3.18
C GLY A 102 -17.17 -15.99 3.95
N VAL A 103 -16.72 -14.77 3.65
CA VAL A 103 -15.67 -14.08 4.41
C VAL A 103 -16.25 -13.23 5.54
N GLY A 104 -15.56 -13.22 6.67
CA GLY A 104 -15.93 -12.42 7.85
C GLY A 104 -16.84 -13.16 8.85
N PRO A 105 -17.34 -12.47 9.88
CA PRO A 105 -16.97 -11.09 10.22
C PRO A 105 -15.53 -10.96 10.70
N PHE A 106 -14.97 -9.74 10.55
CA PHE A 106 -13.57 -9.42 10.89
C PHE A 106 -13.48 -8.50 12.11
N ARG A 107 -12.48 -8.74 12.96
CA ARG A 107 -12.10 -7.83 14.06
C ARG A 107 -11.33 -6.62 13.54
N LEU A 108 -10.57 -6.79 12.45
CA LEU A 108 -9.84 -5.72 11.81
C LEU A 108 -9.88 -5.90 10.28
N VAL A 109 -10.08 -4.80 9.57
CA VAL A 109 -9.81 -4.74 8.13
C VAL A 109 -8.68 -3.76 7.89
N THR A 110 -7.61 -4.21 7.22
CA THR A 110 -6.46 -3.39 6.85
C THR A 110 -6.50 -3.01 5.38
N MET A 111 -6.05 -1.81 5.06
CA MET A 111 -5.89 -1.30 3.70
C MET A 111 -4.56 -0.56 3.63
N GLY A 112 -3.56 -1.14 2.94
CA GLY A 112 -2.24 -0.56 2.77
C GLY A 112 -2.06 0.06 1.40
N ARG A 113 -2.07 1.40 1.30
CA ARG A 113 -1.89 2.13 0.03
C ARG A 113 -2.90 1.70 -1.05
N SER A 114 -4.07 1.21 -0.66
CA SER A 114 -5.07 0.64 -1.56
C SER A 114 -6.41 1.40 -1.59
N PHE A 115 -6.81 2.04 -0.49
CA PHE A 115 -8.14 2.65 -0.35
C PHE A 115 -8.44 3.76 -1.37
N HIS A 116 -7.43 4.51 -1.81
CA HIS A 116 -7.59 5.56 -2.82
C HIS A 116 -7.87 5.03 -4.25
N TRP A 117 -7.75 3.71 -4.47
CA TRP A 117 -8.12 3.04 -5.72
C TRP A 117 -9.58 2.56 -5.73
N MET A 118 -10.27 2.61 -4.59
CA MET A 118 -11.62 2.10 -4.38
C MET A 118 -12.66 3.22 -4.49
N ASP A 119 -13.91 2.86 -4.71
CA ASP A 119 -15.02 3.75 -4.34
C ASP A 119 -15.09 3.79 -2.82
N ARG A 120 -14.52 4.85 -2.25
CA ARG A 120 -14.26 4.95 -0.81
C ARG A 120 -15.53 4.89 0.03
N GLU A 121 -16.61 5.57 -0.39
CA GLU A 121 -17.87 5.57 0.34
C GLU A 121 -18.60 4.23 0.21
N ALA A 122 -18.64 3.66 -1.00
CA ALA A 122 -19.22 2.34 -1.21
C ALA A 122 -18.46 1.26 -0.43
N THR A 123 -17.12 1.34 -0.42
CA THR A 123 -16.27 0.43 0.37
C THR A 123 -16.57 0.53 1.85
N LEU A 124 -16.70 1.74 2.44
CA LEU A 124 -17.04 1.89 3.86
C LEU A 124 -18.42 1.29 4.19
N ARG A 125 -19.41 1.41 3.29
CA ARG A 125 -20.72 0.74 3.47
C ARG A 125 -20.62 -0.79 3.47
N VAL A 126 -19.81 -1.36 2.57
CA VAL A 126 -19.56 -2.80 2.53
C VAL A 126 -18.86 -3.28 3.81
N LEU A 127 -17.85 -2.53 4.27
CA LEU A 127 -17.09 -2.86 5.47
C LEU A 127 -17.91 -2.71 6.76
N ASP A 128 -18.93 -1.86 6.79
CA ASP A 128 -19.86 -1.78 7.91
C ASP A 128 -20.55 -3.12 8.20
N GLY A 129 -20.89 -3.89 7.15
CA GLY A 129 -21.46 -5.22 7.29
C GLY A 129 -20.45 -6.34 7.52
N ALA A 130 -19.18 -6.14 7.17
CA ALA A 130 -18.12 -7.16 7.24
C ALA A 130 -17.30 -7.12 8.54
N VAL A 131 -17.40 -6.03 9.32
CA VAL A 131 -16.63 -5.81 10.56
C VAL A 131 -17.50 -6.06 11.77
N THR A 132 -16.97 -6.74 12.79
CA THR A 132 -17.66 -6.99 14.06
C THR A 132 -18.10 -5.69 14.76
N GLY A 133 -19.04 -5.77 15.72
CA GLY A 133 -19.54 -4.60 16.43
C GLY A 133 -18.47 -3.82 17.21
N ASP A 134 -17.39 -4.48 17.61
CA ASP A 134 -16.23 -3.96 18.32
C ASP A 134 -14.97 -3.94 17.44
N GLY A 135 -15.12 -4.14 16.12
CA GLY A 135 -14.02 -4.19 15.18
C GLY A 135 -13.56 -2.82 14.70
N ALA A 136 -12.49 -2.83 13.91
CA ALA A 136 -11.82 -1.64 13.44
C ALA A 136 -11.44 -1.71 11.96
N LEU A 137 -11.19 -0.55 11.36
CA LEU A 137 -10.49 -0.38 10.08
C LEU A 137 -9.11 0.23 10.35
N ALA A 138 -8.10 -0.17 9.58
CA ALA A 138 -6.77 0.44 9.65
C ALA A 138 -6.25 0.76 8.26
N PHE A 139 -5.94 2.03 8.03
CA PHE A 139 -5.44 2.55 6.76
C PHE A 139 -3.95 2.84 6.92
N PHE A 140 -3.12 2.11 6.16
CA PHE A 140 -1.68 2.27 6.22
C PHE A 140 -1.17 3.03 5.00
N ASP A 141 -0.25 3.97 5.25
CA ASP A 141 0.43 4.75 4.22
C ASP A 141 1.86 5.06 4.66
N ASP A 142 2.62 5.69 3.77
CA ASP A 142 3.95 6.18 4.07
C ASP A 142 4.13 7.61 3.55
N ASP A 143 4.79 8.43 4.34
CA ASP A 143 5.25 9.76 3.93
C ASP A 143 6.78 9.84 4.02
N HIS A 144 7.35 10.73 3.22
CA HIS A 144 8.79 10.90 3.14
C HIS A 144 9.15 12.35 3.42
N PRO A 145 9.68 12.64 4.61
CA PRO A 145 10.10 13.98 4.99
C PRO A 145 11.08 14.58 3.97
N LYS A 146 10.96 15.86 3.71
CA LYS A 146 11.84 16.60 2.78
C LYS A 146 13.19 16.86 3.45
N THR A 147 14.01 15.82 3.55
CA THR A 147 15.36 15.86 4.14
C THR A 147 16.43 15.65 3.08
N ALA A 148 17.71 15.87 3.46
CA ALA A 148 18.84 15.53 2.60
C ALA A 148 18.92 14.04 2.29
N GLU A 149 18.60 13.17 3.26
CA GLU A 149 18.56 11.72 3.09
C GLU A 149 17.62 11.29 1.94
N ASN A 150 16.51 11.99 1.77
CA ASN A 150 15.50 11.74 0.73
C ASN A 150 15.75 12.52 -0.58
N ALA A 151 16.97 13.02 -0.82
CA ALA A 151 17.28 13.78 -2.05
C ALA A 151 17.02 12.96 -3.33
N TRP A 152 17.29 11.65 -3.29
CA TRP A 152 17.04 10.72 -4.37
C TRP A 152 15.57 10.68 -4.82
N ARG A 153 14.62 10.90 -3.91
CA ARG A 153 13.17 10.93 -4.25
C ARG A 153 12.82 12.11 -5.15
N ARG A 154 13.52 13.27 -4.96
CA ARG A 154 13.33 14.42 -5.85
C ARG A 154 13.81 14.09 -7.25
N ALA A 155 14.97 13.41 -7.37
CA ALA A 155 15.49 12.96 -8.65
C ALA A 155 14.53 11.95 -9.32
N LEU A 156 14.08 10.93 -8.59
CA LEU A 156 13.10 9.95 -9.09
C LEU A 156 11.82 10.64 -9.58
N ARG A 157 11.29 11.60 -8.82
CA ARG A 157 10.11 12.39 -9.23
C ARG A 157 10.38 13.18 -10.49
N ALA A 158 11.45 13.98 -10.53
CA ALA A 158 11.79 14.83 -11.66
C ALA A 158 12.02 14.03 -12.96
N VAL A 159 12.68 12.87 -12.86
CA VAL A 159 12.82 11.97 -14.00
C VAL A 159 11.46 11.38 -14.37
N GLY A 160 10.69 10.87 -13.40
CA GLY A 160 9.36 10.29 -13.64
C GLY A 160 8.40 11.25 -14.35
N GLU A 161 8.43 12.55 -14.02
CA GLU A 161 7.62 13.59 -14.67
C GLU A 161 7.92 13.74 -16.17
N ARG A 162 9.16 13.51 -16.60
CA ARG A 162 9.55 13.56 -18.03
C ARG A 162 9.03 12.36 -18.82
N TYR A 163 8.83 11.20 -18.16
CA TYR A 163 8.45 9.94 -18.82
C TYR A 163 7.01 9.52 -18.53
N GLY A 164 6.47 9.91 -17.40
CA GLY A 164 5.12 9.61 -16.96
C GLY A 164 4.13 10.74 -17.18
N ARG A 165 2.87 10.54 -16.82
CA ARG A 165 1.92 11.64 -16.63
C ARG A 165 2.24 12.33 -15.31
N ASN A 166 2.18 13.67 -15.31
CA ASN A 166 2.58 14.54 -14.19
C ASN A 166 1.74 14.36 -12.91
N THR A 167 0.65 13.59 -12.96
CA THR A 167 -0.24 13.46 -11.82
C THR A 167 -0.58 11.99 -11.58
N SER A 168 -0.23 11.47 -10.40
CA SER A 168 -0.74 10.17 -9.97
C SER A 168 -2.27 10.24 -9.77
N PRO A 169 -3.02 9.16 -9.96
CA PRO A 169 -4.46 9.14 -9.71
C PRO A 169 -4.84 9.61 -8.31
N ASN A 170 -4.03 9.32 -7.30
CA ASN A 170 -4.25 9.80 -5.94
C ASN A 170 -4.14 11.33 -5.83
N VAL A 171 -3.11 11.92 -6.46
CA VAL A 171 -2.97 13.39 -6.51
C VAL A 171 -4.12 14.01 -7.31
N ALA A 172 -4.49 13.42 -8.45
CA ALA A 172 -5.64 13.89 -9.23
C ALA A 172 -6.95 13.84 -8.44
N LEU A 173 -7.14 12.80 -7.62
CA LEU A 173 -8.27 12.69 -6.71
C LEU A 173 -8.28 13.81 -5.65
N GLN A 174 -7.13 14.10 -5.05
CA GLN A 174 -6.99 15.12 -4.01
C GLN A 174 -7.21 16.56 -4.52
N LEU A 175 -7.02 16.79 -5.82
CA LEU A 175 -7.23 18.10 -6.45
C LEU A 175 -8.68 18.38 -6.85
N ARG A 176 -9.60 17.44 -6.66
CA ARG A 176 -11.02 17.64 -6.96
C ARG A 176 -11.66 18.52 -5.90
N GLU A 177 -12.57 19.40 -6.30
CA GLU A 177 -13.35 20.26 -5.38
C GLU A 177 -14.19 19.48 -4.38
N ASP A 178 -14.69 18.30 -4.81
CA ASP A 178 -15.50 17.39 -3.97
C ASP A 178 -14.65 16.39 -3.18
N TYR A 179 -13.32 16.58 -3.15
CA TYR A 179 -12.45 15.65 -2.43
C TYR A 179 -12.69 15.67 -0.93
N ARG A 180 -12.92 14.49 -0.37
CA ARG A 180 -12.99 14.25 1.07
C ARG A 180 -11.77 13.44 1.51
N SER A 181 -11.09 13.87 2.55
CA SER A 181 -9.99 13.08 3.14
C SER A 181 -10.52 11.76 3.72
N VAL A 182 -9.64 10.80 3.95
CA VAL A 182 -10.00 9.54 4.61
C VAL A 182 -10.60 9.82 6.00
N GLN A 183 -10.01 10.74 6.75
CA GLN A 183 -10.50 11.15 8.06
C GLN A 183 -11.93 11.73 7.98
N SER A 184 -12.18 12.62 7.02
CA SER A 184 -13.52 13.20 6.84
C SER A 184 -14.58 12.15 6.52
N LEU A 185 -14.24 11.17 5.67
CA LEU A 185 -15.15 10.06 5.33
C LEU A 185 -15.43 9.18 6.56
N LEU A 186 -14.40 8.89 7.36
CA LEU A 186 -14.54 8.07 8.56
C LEU A 186 -15.34 8.75 9.65
N LEU A 187 -15.14 10.05 9.89
CA LEU A 187 -15.89 10.82 10.87
C LEU A 187 -17.40 10.81 10.58
N ASP A 188 -17.79 10.75 9.29
CA ASP A 188 -19.18 10.65 8.86
C ASP A 188 -19.67 9.19 8.68
N SER A 189 -18.85 8.22 9.02
CA SER A 189 -19.16 6.79 8.90
C SER A 189 -19.55 6.15 10.24
N ARG A 190 -19.66 4.82 10.23
CA ARG A 190 -19.86 4.02 11.44
C ARG A 190 -18.55 3.82 12.25
N PHE A 191 -17.43 4.43 11.81
CA PHE A 191 -16.11 4.30 12.43
C PHE A 191 -15.52 5.67 12.80
N PRO A 192 -16.20 6.50 13.63
CA PRO A 192 -15.78 7.89 13.86
C PRO A 192 -14.67 8.05 14.90
N ARG A 193 -14.31 7.00 15.66
CA ARG A 193 -13.24 7.09 16.66
C ARG A 193 -11.90 6.83 16.00
N LEU A 194 -11.12 7.89 15.78
CA LEU A 194 -9.88 7.85 15.02
C LEU A 194 -8.65 7.94 15.93
N ALA A 195 -7.66 7.12 15.64
CA ALA A 195 -6.34 7.21 16.25
C ALA A 195 -5.25 7.11 15.17
N GLY A 196 -4.28 8.01 15.21
CA GLY A 196 -3.10 7.99 14.35
C GLY A 196 -1.92 7.31 15.07
N LEU A 197 -1.28 6.37 14.40
CA LEU A 197 -0.06 5.69 14.86
C LEU A 197 0.99 5.85 13.78
N SER A 198 2.25 6.14 14.15
CA SER A 198 3.34 6.20 13.17
C SER A 198 4.65 5.63 13.70
N ALA A 199 5.54 5.29 12.78
CA ALA A 199 6.90 4.89 13.06
C ALA A 199 7.83 5.42 11.96
N PHE A 200 8.97 6.00 12.36
CA PHE A 200 10.01 6.38 11.41
C PHE A 200 10.92 5.19 11.11
N VAL A 201 11.20 5.00 9.83
CA VAL A 201 12.08 3.96 9.32
C VAL A 201 13.23 4.60 8.54
N ARG A 202 14.44 4.14 8.80
CA ARG A 202 15.59 4.38 7.93
C ARG A 202 16.05 3.06 7.35
N ARG A 203 16.16 2.99 6.02
CA ARG A 203 16.79 1.84 5.36
C ARG A 203 17.83 2.31 4.34
N PRO A 204 18.97 1.60 4.22
CA PRO A 204 19.88 1.83 3.13
C PRO A 204 19.24 1.41 1.81
N LEU A 205 19.57 2.12 0.73
CA LEU A 205 19.17 1.79 -0.63
C LEU A 205 20.38 1.88 -1.54
N THR A 206 20.40 1.03 -2.56
CA THR A 206 21.29 1.12 -3.71
C THR A 206 20.61 1.85 -4.87
N ALA A 207 21.39 2.28 -5.86
CA ALA A 207 20.84 2.85 -7.10
C ALA A 207 19.88 1.88 -7.81
N ASP A 208 20.18 0.56 -7.80
CA ASP A 208 19.31 -0.47 -8.38
C ASP A 208 17.98 -0.57 -7.66
N GLU A 209 17.98 -0.46 -6.34
CA GLU A 209 16.75 -0.46 -5.55
C GLU A 209 15.91 0.80 -5.81
N VAL A 210 16.53 1.96 -5.98
CA VAL A 210 15.80 3.19 -6.36
C VAL A 210 15.21 3.08 -7.76
N VAL A 211 15.93 2.49 -8.72
CA VAL A 211 15.40 2.20 -10.07
C VAL A 211 14.20 1.23 -9.97
N GLY A 212 14.35 0.15 -9.20
CA GLY A 212 13.26 -0.79 -8.95
C GLY A 212 12.03 -0.15 -8.30
N LEU A 213 12.24 0.79 -7.34
CA LEU A 213 11.17 1.61 -6.79
C LEU A 213 10.47 2.45 -7.88
N GLY A 214 11.23 3.02 -8.82
CA GLY A 214 10.69 3.74 -9.97
C GLY A 214 9.75 2.86 -10.80
N PHE A 215 10.14 1.64 -11.12
CA PHE A 215 9.31 0.68 -11.86
C PHE A 215 8.12 0.14 -11.06
N SER A 216 8.13 0.24 -9.74
CA SER A 216 7.01 -0.14 -8.88
C SER A 216 5.86 0.89 -8.85
N LEU A 217 6.08 2.07 -9.41
CA LEU A 217 5.08 3.14 -9.46
C LEU A 217 4.12 2.93 -10.63
N SER A 218 2.83 3.16 -10.41
CA SER A 218 1.82 3.07 -11.49
C SER A 218 2.05 4.08 -12.62
N THR A 219 2.79 5.15 -12.37
CA THR A 219 3.09 6.21 -13.35
C THR A 219 4.29 5.89 -14.23
N THR A 220 5.22 5.06 -13.75
CA THR A 220 6.46 4.68 -14.42
C THR A 220 6.64 3.16 -14.45
N SER A 221 5.52 2.40 -14.47
CA SER A 221 5.55 0.96 -14.64
C SER A 221 6.13 0.57 -15.99
N PRO A 222 6.77 -0.61 -16.12
CA PRO A 222 7.33 -1.07 -17.39
C PRO A 222 6.33 -1.04 -18.55
N GLU A 223 5.10 -1.49 -18.31
CA GLU A 223 4.03 -1.46 -19.31
C GLU A 223 3.69 -0.05 -19.78
N ARG A 224 3.70 0.92 -18.86
CA ARG A 224 3.38 2.31 -19.19
C ARG A 224 4.52 3.03 -19.90
N LEU A 225 5.75 2.71 -19.57
CA LEU A 225 6.93 3.25 -20.22
C LEU A 225 7.13 2.64 -21.61
N GLY A 226 6.81 1.34 -21.79
CA GLY A 226 7.02 0.63 -23.03
C GLY A 226 8.48 0.72 -23.47
N GLU A 227 8.72 1.06 -24.74
CA GLU A 227 10.07 1.20 -25.32
C GLU A 227 10.94 2.29 -24.66
N ARG A 228 10.33 3.20 -23.88
CA ARG A 228 11.04 4.25 -23.14
C ARG A 228 11.63 3.78 -21.81
N ALA A 229 11.36 2.54 -21.36
CA ALA A 229 11.84 2.05 -20.09
C ALA A 229 13.37 2.08 -19.95
N PRO A 230 14.18 1.69 -20.96
CA PRO A 230 15.64 1.80 -20.87
C PRO A 230 16.13 3.25 -20.76
N ALA A 231 15.48 4.19 -21.45
CA ALA A 231 15.84 5.60 -21.37
C ALA A 231 15.49 6.20 -20.00
N PHE A 232 14.32 5.85 -19.44
CA PHE A 232 13.96 6.22 -18.08
C PHE A 232 14.98 5.71 -17.06
N GLU A 233 15.39 4.46 -17.15
CA GLU A 233 16.41 3.88 -16.26
C GLU A 233 17.74 4.61 -16.37
N ALA A 234 18.23 4.85 -17.60
CA ALA A 234 19.48 5.54 -17.83
C ALA A 234 19.48 6.97 -17.25
N ASP A 235 18.41 7.74 -17.50
CA ASP A 235 18.24 9.07 -16.96
C ASP A 235 18.16 9.10 -15.43
N LEU A 236 17.47 8.12 -14.85
CA LEU A 236 17.36 8.01 -13.40
C LEU A 236 18.73 7.68 -12.78
N ARG A 237 19.46 6.72 -13.36
CA ARG A 237 20.82 6.37 -12.90
C ARG A 237 21.77 7.56 -12.99
N ALA A 238 21.73 8.33 -14.06
CA ALA A 238 22.54 9.54 -14.20
C ALA A 238 22.19 10.59 -13.12
N ALA A 239 20.90 10.81 -12.87
CA ALA A 239 20.45 11.74 -11.83
C ALA A 239 20.83 11.28 -10.41
N LEU A 240 20.81 9.99 -10.15
CA LEU A 240 21.22 9.38 -8.88
C LEU A 240 22.75 9.49 -8.67
N ALA A 241 23.56 9.22 -9.70
CA ALA A 241 25.01 9.33 -9.64
C ALA A 241 25.47 10.78 -9.35
N ALA A 242 24.71 11.78 -9.81
CA ALA A 242 24.98 13.19 -9.48
C ALA A 242 24.73 13.52 -7.99
N ILE A 243 23.90 12.73 -7.28
CA ILE A 243 23.63 12.92 -5.85
C ILE A 243 24.62 12.11 -5.00
N SER A 244 24.87 10.87 -5.37
CA SER A 244 25.72 9.92 -4.66
C SER A 244 26.52 9.08 -5.66
N PRO A 245 27.78 9.45 -5.94
CA PRO A 245 28.62 8.73 -6.91
C PRO A 245 28.89 7.26 -6.56
N ASP A 246 28.83 6.91 -5.27
CA ASP A 246 28.97 5.53 -4.77
C ASP A 246 27.67 4.72 -4.89
N GLY A 247 26.58 5.32 -5.37
CA GLY A 247 25.29 4.68 -5.57
C GLY A 247 24.55 4.27 -4.29
N ARG A 248 24.91 4.86 -3.14
CA ARG A 248 24.30 4.57 -1.84
C ARG A 248 23.37 5.70 -1.40
N PHE A 249 22.21 5.32 -0.93
CA PHE A 249 21.17 6.25 -0.47
C PHE A 249 20.58 5.77 0.85
N THR A 250 19.89 6.65 1.53
CA THR A 250 19.04 6.32 2.68
C THR A 250 17.61 6.70 2.35
N GLU A 251 16.68 5.80 2.63
CA GLU A 251 15.26 6.15 2.69
C GLU A 251 14.89 6.43 4.13
N LEU A 252 14.44 7.65 4.39
CA LEU A 252 13.77 8.03 5.62
C LEU A 252 12.28 8.15 5.33
N ALA A 253 11.48 7.29 5.93
CA ALA A 253 10.03 7.30 5.80
C ALA A 253 9.35 7.37 7.16
N GLU A 254 8.25 8.11 7.25
CA GLU A 254 7.26 7.96 8.28
C GLU A 254 6.19 7.00 7.76
N VAL A 255 6.15 5.80 8.33
CA VAL A 255 5.09 4.83 8.06
C VAL A 255 3.99 5.07 9.07
N ASN A 256 2.78 5.31 8.60
CA ASN A 256 1.65 5.66 9.44
C ASN A 256 0.46 4.71 9.25
N ALA A 257 -0.38 4.63 10.27
CA ALA A 257 -1.63 3.91 10.29
C ALA A 257 -2.71 4.78 10.96
N LEU A 258 -3.81 5.02 10.24
CA LEU A 258 -5.02 5.60 10.80
C LEU A 258 -5.96 4.46 11.18
N VAL A 259 -6.20 4.29 12.48
CA VAL A 259 -7.13 3.28 13.01
C VAL A 259 -8.46 3.95 13.30
N ALA A 260 -9.54 3.34 12.81
CA ALA A 260 -10.90 3.83 12.94
C ALA A 260 -11.78 2.76 13.59
N GLN A 261 -12.44 3.10 14.69
CA GLN A 261 -13.29 2.19 15.46
C GLN A 261 -14.73 2.73 15.51
N ARG A 262 -15.67 1.81 15.79
CA ARG A 262 -17.10 2.16 16.00
C ARG A 262 -17.32 2.97 17.27
#